data_94fa84f864d05448de25e70e7e709215
#
_entry.id   94fa84f864d05448de25e70e7e709215
#
_cell.length_a   1.000
_cell.length_b   1.000
_cell.length_c   1.000
_cell.angle_alpha   90.00
_cell.angle_beta   90.00
_cell.angle_gamma   90.00
#
_symmetry.space_group_name_H-M   'P 1'
#
loop_
_entity.id
_entity.type
_entity.pdbx_description
1 polymer ?
#
loop_
_entity_poly.entity_id
_entity_poly.type
_entity_poly.pdbx_seq_one_letter_code
_entity_poly.pdbx_strand_id
1 'polypeptide(L)'
;MSASLFEPLQLGDIALANRIVMAPMTRSRAGAGDSPTGLHQVYYAQRAGAGLIVTEGTYPSRHGKGYCRTPGIETAAQIDAWRDVTGAVRRQGGAMVLQLMHVGRVATHHNKATDAHTIAPSGIRARGTIYADGHGLVEMDTPRELAGHEIVDVINEYRQAAINAMAAGFDGVELHCSSGYLPMQFLLPCANQRRDGYGGSLNARLRFAVETLEAMAGAIGAGRVGLRICPGNPYNDMHDDDPTATYSALLDAVSPLGLAYVHVSRSPDAALDAFALVRRHFGGALIINDGFDGASAARAVTAGIGEAVSFARHFIANPDLPSRLRNGVPLAGFDRTLLYTPGARGFSDYPAAPAPVVSGQMSHKGGLQP
;
A
#
# COMPACT_ATOMS: atom_id res chain seq x y z
N MET A 1 -2.91 12.31 24.49
CA MET A 1 -2.54 12.17 23.05
C MET A 1 -2.86 13.51 22.38
N SER A 2 -2.04 13.93 21.40
CA SER A 2 -2.33 15.16 20.66
C SER A 2 -3.63 15.01 19.87
N ALA A 3 -4.51 16.03 19.91
CA ALA A 3 -5.77 16.04 19.16
C ALA A 3 -5.55 15.88 17.65
N SER A 4 -4.43 16.37 17.13
CA SER A 4 -4.11 16.40 15.70
C SER A 4 -4.12 15.02 14.99
N LEU A 5 -3.78 13.90 15.69
CA LEU A 5 -3.83 12.55 15.09
C LEU A 5 -5.27 12.11 14.74
N PHE A 6 -6.26 12.65 15.43
CA PHE A 6 -7.67 12.30 15.27
C PHE A 6 -8.50 13.38 14.57
N GLU A 7 -7.84 14.42 14.06
CA GLU A 7 -8.48 15.47 13.26
C GLU A 7 -8.63 15.04 11.80
N PRO A 8 -9.67 15.51 11.11
CA PRO A 8 -9.83 15.29 9.69
C PRO A 8 -8.62 15.80 8.88
N LEU A 9 -8.45 15.22 7.70
CA LEU A 9 -7.39 15.59 6.76
C LEU A 9 -7.91 15.47 5.33
N GLN A 10 -7.46 16.37 4.45
CA GLN A 10 -7.68 16.26 3.01
C GLN A 10 -6.38 15.83 2.33
N LEU A 11 -6.40 14.72 1.60
CA LEU A 11 -5.30 14.24 0.75
C LEU A 11 -5.73 14.34 -0.72
N GLY A 12 -5.31 15.38 -1.42
CA GLY A 12 -5.83 15.66 -2.75
C GLY A 12 -7.37 15.74 -2.74
N ASP A 13 -8.03 14.84 -3.48
CA ASP A 13 -9.50 14.73 -3.55
C ASP A 13 -10.08 13.75 -2.50
N ILE A 14 -9.25 13.15 -1.64
CA ILE A 14 -9.65 12.13 -0.69
C ILE A 14 -9.79 12.74 0.71
N ALA A 15 -11.02 12.72 1.27
CA ALA A 15 -11.30 13.21 2.61
C ALA A 15 -11.15 12.10 3.65
N LEU A 16 -10.37 12.35 4.70
CA LEU A 16 -10.08 11.43 5.79
C LEU A 16 -10.72 11.92 7.08
N ALA A 17 -11.36 11.02 7.84
CA ALA A 17 -11.94 11.33 9.15
C ALA A 17 -10.88 11.49 10.27
N ASN A 18 -9.67 10.99 10.06
CA ASN A 18 -8.53 11.09 10.97
C ASN A 18 -7.22 10.84 10.22
N ARG A 19 -6.07 11.00 10.87
CA ARG A 19 -4.72 10.89 10.27
C ARG A 19 -4.05 9.54 10.49
N ILE A 20 -4.82 8.51 10.85
CA ILE A 20 -4.35 7.14 11.05
C ILE A 20 -4.65 6.34 9.80
N VAL A 21 -3.62 5.89 9.10
CA VAL A 21 -3.74 5.15 7.84
C VAL A 21 -3.43 3.67 8.07
N MET A 22 -4.26 2.79 7.51
CA MET A 22 -3.91 1.38 7.41
C MET A 22 -2.96 1.18 6.23
N ALA A 23 -1.71 0.83 6.51
CA ALA A 23 -0.70 0.56 5.50
C ALA A 23 -1.02 -0.72 4.70
N PRO A 24 -0.60 -0.80 3.43
CA PRO A 24 -0.80 -1.97 2.59
C PRO A 24 -0.07 -3.20 3.13
N MET A 25 -0.76 -4.33 3.17
CA MET A 25 -0.22 -5.61 3.65
C MET A 25 -0.78 -6.75 2.83
N THR A 26 0.06 -7.49 2.12
CA THR A 26 -0.33 -8.75 1.47
C THR A 26 -0.76 -9.75 2.52
N ARG A 27 -1.94 -10.36 2.35
CA ARG A 27 -2.51 -11.31 3.29
C ARG A 27 -2.80 -12.68 2.67
N SER A 28 -2.65 -12.82 1.34
CA SER A 28 -2.76 -14.10 0.61
C SER A 28 -4.08 -14.85 0.83
N ARG A 29 -5.22 -14.17 0.70
CA ARG A 29 -6.56 -14.74 0.89
C ARG A 29 -7.51 -14.54 -0.29
N ALA A 30 -7.02 -14.07 -1.44
CA ALA A 30 -7.83 -14.02 -2.65
C ALA A 30 -8.33 -15.42 -3.02
N GLY A 31 -9.54 -15.47 -3.53
CA GLY A 31 -10.22 -16.69 -3.96
C GLY A 31 -9.89 -17.08 -5.40
N ALA A 32 -10.75 -17.91 -5.98
CA ALA A 32 -10.62 -18.33 -7.36
C ALA A 32 -10.61 -17.14 -8.32
N GLY A 33 -9.81 -17.20 -9.36
CA GLY A 33 -9.60 -16.10 -10.30
C GLY A 33 -8.96 -14.88 -9.68
N ASP A 34 -8.25 -15.05 -8.56
CA ASP A 34 -7.59 -13.97 -7.82
C ASP A 34 -8.53 -12.82 -7.45
N SER A 35 -9.78 -13.16 -7.14
CA SER A 35 -10.80 -12.20 -6.74
C SER A 35 -10.85 -12.06 -5.22
N PRO A 36 -11.09 -10.86 -4.67
CA PRO A 36 -11.47 -10.69 -3.28
C PRO A 36 -12.68 -11.56 -2.92
N THR A 37 -12.78 -11.92 -1.65
CA THR A 37 -13.86 -12.79 -1.15
C THR A 37 -14.64 -12.09 -0.03
N GLY A 38 -15.70 -12.73 0.48
CA GLY A 38 -16.42 -12.26 1.68
C GLY A 38 -15.51 -12.04 2.89
N LEU A 39 -14.36 -12.75 2.96
CA LEU A 39 -13.37 -12.50 4.01
C LEU A 39 -12.74 -11.10 3.89
N HIS A 40 -12.49 -10.62 2.66
CA HIS A 40 -11.96 -9.27 2.43
C HIS A 40 -12.99 -8.20 2.81
N GLN A 41 -14.28 -8.43 2.50
CA GLN A 41 -15.36 -7.53 2.91
C GLN A 41 -15.38 -7.35 4.43
N VAL A 42 -15.33 -8.45 5.18
CA VAL A 42 -15.29 -8.41 6.66
C VAL A 42 -14.02 -7.75 7.16
N TYR A 43 -12.86 -8.16 6.64
CA TYR A 43 -11.54 -7.68 7.07
C TYR A 43 -11.38 -6.17 6.93
N TYR A 44 -11.71 -5.63 5.76
CA TYR A 44 -11.58 -4.20 5.50
C TYR A 44 -12.68 -3.38 6.19
N ALA A 45 -13.93 -3.87 6.24
CA ALA A 45 -15.01 -3.20 6.96
C ALA A 45 -14.73 -3.07 8.46
N GLN A 46 -14.14 -4.10 9.11
CA GLN A 46 -13.70 -4.02 10.50
C GLN A 46 -12.69 -2.89 10.77
N ARG A 47 -11.95 -2.46 9.74
CA ARG A 47 -10.89 -1.45 9.81
C ARG A 47 -11.31 -0.08 9.27
N ALA A 48 -12.58 0.09 8.93
CA ALA A 48 -13.12 1.33 8.36
C ALA A 48 -13.02 2.56 9.29
N GLY A 49 -12.70 2.37 10.57
CA GLY A 49 -12.35 3.45 11.49
C GLY A 49 -11.00 4.13 11.20
N ALA A 50 -10.13 3.54 10.36
CA ALA A 50 -8.94 4.22 9.84
C ALA A 50 -9.35 5.44 8.99
N GLY A 51 -8.55 6.51 9.03
CA GLY A 51 -8.77 7.66 8.15
C GLY A 51 -8.66 7.27 6.68
N LEU A 52 -7.72 6.38 6.35
CA LEU A 52 -7.57 5.79 5.03
C LEU A 52 -7.16 4.32 5.16
N ILE A 53 -7.73 3.47 4.34
CA ILE A 53 -7.26 2.11 4.13
C ILE A 53 -6.53 2.05 2.78
N VAL A 54 -5.23 1.70 2.80
CA VAL A 54 -4.52 1.26 1.59
C VAL A 54 -4.60 -0.25 1.54
N THR A 55 -5.12 -0.80 0.44
CA THR A 55 -5.31 -2.26 0.31
C THR A 55 -3.99 -3.01 0.27
N GLU A 56 -4.05 -4.33 0.41
CA GLU A 56 -2.95 -5.19 -0.01
C GLU A 56 -2.59 -4.96 -1.48
N GLY A 57 -1.32 -5.24 -1.82
CA GLY A 57 -0.83 -5.12 -3.20
C GLY A 57 -1.69 -5.93 -4.16
N THR A 58 -2.31 -5.23 -5.11
CA THR A 58 -3.22 -5.76 -6.12
C THR A 58 -2.60 -5.61 -7.51
N TYR A 59 -2.51 -6.67 -8.25
CA TYR A 59 -1.84 -6.61 -9.55
C TYR A 59 -2.69 -5.89 -10.61
N PRO A 60 -2.06 -5.02 -11.45
CA PRO A 60 -2.76 -4.30 -12.52
C PRO A 60 -3.10 -5.19 -13.70
N SER A 61 -2.27 -6.22 -13.98
CA SER A 61 -2.44 -7.23 -15.01
C SER A 61 -1.88 -8.56 -14.54
N ARG A 62 -2.25 -9.67 -15.22
CA ARG A 62 -1.80 -11.03 -14.87
C ARG A 62 -0.27 -11.20 -14.83
N HIS A 63 0.47 -10.41 -15.61
CA HIS A 63 1.93 -10.40 -15.57
C HIS A 63 2.47 -9.81 -14.27
N GLY A 64 1.70 -8.96 -13.60
CA GLY A 64 2.06 -8.32 -12.34
C GLY A 64 1.96 -9.21 -11.11
N LYS A 65 1.30 -10.38 -11.18
CA LYS A 65 1.17 -11.30 -10.06
C LYS A 65 2.50 -11.99 -9.74
N GLY A 66 2.81 -12.17 -8.44
CA GLY A 66 3.99 -12.93 -8.00
C GLY A 66 3.73 -13.82 -6.81
N TYR A 67 2.92 -13.38 -5.87
CA TYR A 67 2.60 -14.13 -4.65
C TYR A 67 1.33 -14.97 -4.84
N CYS A 68 1.24 -16.07 -4.12
CA CYS A 68 0.04 -16.90 -4.12
C CYS A 68 -1.14 -16.16 -3.48
N ARG A 69 -2.34 -16.40 -3.99
CA ARG A 69 -3.62 -15.88 -3.47
C ARG A 69 -3.62 -14.35 -3.24
N THR A 70 -2.98 -13.58 -4.15
CA THR A 70 -3.07 -12.12 -4.18
C THR A 70 -4.12 -11.67 -5.19
N PRO A 71 -4.88 -10.60 -4.88
CA PRO A 71 -5.95 -10.15 -5.76
C PRO A 71 -5.42 -9.37 -6.97
N GLY A 72 -6.24 -9.34 -8.02
CA GLY A 72 -6.07 -8.49 -9.18
C GLY A 72 -7.19 -7.47 -9.33
N ILE A 73 -7.05 -6.60 -10.35
CA ILE A 73 -8.05 -5.61 -10.77
C ILE A 73 -8.23 -5.57 -12.30
N GLU A 74 -7.84 -6.63 -12.99
CA GLU A 74 -7.83 -6.74 -14.45
C GLU A 74 -9.19 -7.15 -15.00
N THR A 75 -9.87 -8.11 -14.36
CA THR A 75 -11.09 -8.73 -14.88
C THR A 75 -12.38 -8.13 -14.29
N ALA A 76 -13.49 -8.24 -15.02
CA ALA A 76 -14.80 -7.81 -14.53
C ALA A 76 -15.15 -8.47 -13.19
N ALA A 77 -14.87 -9.77 -13.03
CA ALA A 77 -15.13 -10.50 -11.79
C ALA A 77 -14.32 -9.93 -10.60
N GLN A 78 -13.06 -9.56 -10.82
CA GLN A 78 -12.23 -8.91 -9.79
C GLN A 78 -12.77 -7.52 -9.44
N ILE A 79 -13.17 -6.72 -10.45
CA ILE A 79 -13.75 -5.39 -10.25
C ILE A 79 -15.04 -5.48 -9.43
N ASP A 80 -15.93 -6.41 -9.76
CA ASP A 80 -17.20 -6.60 -9.04
C ASP A 80 -16.95 -7.07 -7.59
N ALA A 81 -16.03 -8.00 -7.39
CA ALA A 81 -15.64 -8.47 -6.06
C ALA A 81 -15.03 -7.34 -5.20
N TRP A 82 -14.21 -6.45 -5.79
CA TRP A 82 -13.71 -5.27 -5.11
C TRP A 82 -14.82 -4.25 -4.80
N ARG A 83 -15.84 -4.11 -5.67
CA ARG A 83 -17.00 -3.24 -5.41
C ARG A 83 -17.77 -3.66 -4.16
N ASP A 84 -17.87 -4.94 -3.89
CA ASP A 84 -18.47 -5.44 -2.65
C ASP A 84 -17.65 -5.05 -1.42
N VAL A 85 -16.31 -5.12 -1.52
CA VAL A 85 -15.40 -4.72 -0.44
C VAL A 85 -15.47 -3.21 -0.17
N THR A 86 -15.34 -2.38 -1.20
CA THR A 86 -15.42 -0.91 -1.05
C THR A 86 -16.78 -0.48 -0.54
N GLY A 87 -17.85 -1.12 -1.02
CA GLY A 87 -19.22 -0.91 -0.52
C GLY A 87 -19.36 -1.22 0.97
N ALA A 88 -18.72 -2.31 1.45
CA ALA A 88 -18.74 -2.66 2.87
C ALA A 88 -17.99 -1.63 3.74
N VAL A 89 -16.83 -1.15 3.27
CA VAL A 89 -16.04 -0.11 3.96
C VAL A 89 -16.80 1.23 3.96
N ARG A 90 -17.36 1.63 2.82
CA ARG A 90 -18.12 2.89 2.69
C ARG A 90 -19.34 2.93 3.59
N ARG A 91 -20.07 1.82 3.76
CA ARG A 91 -21.21 1.73 4.71
C ARG A 91 -20.81 2.00 6.16
N GLN A 92 -19.52 1.84 6.49
CA GLN A 92 -18.96 2.16 7.81
C GLN A 92 -18.30 3.56 7.85
N GLY A 93 -18.42 4.34 6.77
CA GLY A 93 -17.84 5.69 6.67
C GLY A 93 -16.33 5.73 6.39
N GLY A 94 -15.72 4.61 6.00
CA GLY A 94 -14.29 4.54 5.69
C GLY A 94 -13.94 4.97 4.26
N ALA A 95 -12.73 5.52 4.07
CA ALA A 95 -12.10 5.81 2.79
C ALA A 95 -11.09 4.72 2.43
N MET A 96 -10.97 4.39 1.12
CA MET A 96 -10.16 3.26 0.68
C MET A 96 -9.49 3.53 -0.67
N VAL A 97 -8.16 3.30 -0.76
CA VAL A 97 -7.41 3.34 -2.01
C VAL A 97 -6.82 1.97 -2.34
N LEU A 98 -6.74 1.65 -3.64
CA LEU A 98 -6.18 0.40 -4.12
C LEU A 98 -4.67 0.56 -4.36
N GLN A 99 -3.83 -0.26 -3.70
CA GLN A 99 -2.41 -0.29 -4.02
C GLN A 99 -2.17 -1.12 -5.29
N LEU A 100 -1.72 -0.50 -6.36
CA LEU A 100 -1.35 -1.15 -7.62
C LEU A 100 0.09 -1.68 -7.53
N MET A 101 0.25 -3.00 -7.55
CA MET A 101 1.51 -3.70 -7.35
C MET A 101 1.79 -4.68 -8.49
N HIS A 102 2.70 -4.33 -9.37
CA HIS A 102 3.31 -5.26 -10.32
C HIS A 102 4.65 -5.72 -9.78
N VAL A 103 4.80 -6.99 -9.47
CA VAL A 103 5.98 -7.49 -8.75
C VAL A 103 7.27 -7.53 -9.59
N GLY A 104 7.16 -7.44 -10.92
CA GLY A 104 8.32 -7.53 -11.80
C GLY A 104 9.02 -8.90 -11.66
N ARG A 105 10.33 -8.87 -11.36
CA ARG A 105 11.19 -10.05 -11.19
C ARG A 105 10.94 -10.85 -9.90
N VAL A 106 10.11 -10.31 -8.97
CA VAL A 106 9.82 -10.96 -7.68
C VAL A 106 8.66 -11.94 -7.86
N ALA A 107 8.85 -12.98 -8.64
CA ALA A 107 7.80 -13.91 -9.05
C ALA A 107 8.30 -15.32 -9.28
N THR A 108 7.34 -16.26 -9.28
CA THR A 108 7.50 -17.61 -9.80
C THR A 108 6.31 -17.97 -10.67
N HIS A 109 6.54 -18.71 -11.76
CA HIS A 109 5.49 -19.21 -12.64
C HIS A 109 4.47 -20.09 -11.90
N HIS A 110 4.86 -20.74 -10.80
CA HIS A 110 3.94 -21.53 -9.97
C HIS A 110 2.78 -20.72 -9.38
N ASN A 111 2.94 -19.41 -9.22
CA ASN A 111 1.90 -18.52 -8.69
C ASN A 111 1.12 -17.76 -9.78
N LYS A 112 1.43 -17.99 -11.06
CA LYS A 112 0.84 -17.29 -12.20
C LYS A 112 -0.10 -18.19 -13.01
N ALA A 113 -0.96 -17.57 -13.81
CA ALA A 113 -1.66 -18.28 -14.89
C ALA A 113 -0.65 -18.74 -15.95
N THR A 114 -0.99 -19.78 -16.69
CA THR A 114 -0.08 -20.42 -17.67
C THR A 114 0.33 -19.49 -18.82
N ASP A 115 -0.47 -18.49 -19.13
CA ASP A 115 -0.23 -17.45 -20.15
C ASP A 115 0.42 -16.18 -19.60
N ALA A 116 0.72 -16.14 -18.30
CA ALA A 116 1.36 -15.00 -17.65
C ALA A 116 2.87 -15.23 -17.48
N HIS A 117 3.65 -14.21 -17.83
CA HIS A 117 5.11 -14.26 -17.79
C HIS A 117 5.68 -13.40 -16.65
N THR A 118 6.81 -13.84 -16.10
CA THR A 118 7.63 -12.99 -15.24
C THR A 118 8.43 -12.03 -16.13
N ILE A 119 8.16 -10.73 -16.02
CA ILE A 119 8.74 -9.66 -16.83
C ILE A 119 9.40 -8.61 -15.95
N ALA A 120 10.47 -7.99 -16.44
CA ALA A 120 11.24 -6.98 -15.70
C ALA A 120 11.96 -6.02 -16.66
N PRO A 121 12.60 -4.94 -16.16
CA PRO A 121 13.42 -4.05 -16.99
C PRO A 121 14.56 -4.78 -17.70
N SER A 122 15.14 -5.79 -17.04
CA SER A 122 16.24 -6.61 -17.56
C SER A 122 16.09 -8.07 -17.11
N GLY A 123 16.74 -9.00 -17.83
CA GLY A 123 16.72 -10.44 -17.55
C GLY A 123 17.53 -10.85 -16.30
N ILE A 124 17.41 -10.12 -15.19
CA ILE A 124 18.17 -10.31 -13.96
C ILE A 124 17.26 -10.92 -12.89
N ARG A 125 17.49 -12.20 -12.56
CA ARG A 125 16.76 -12.89 -11.49
C ARG A 125 17.05 -12.24 -10.13
N ALA A 126 16.00 -12.03 -9.31
CA ALA A 126 16.17 -11.64 -7.93
C ALA A 126 16.69 -12.84 -7.10
N ARG A 127 17.64 -12.60 -6.22
CA ARG A 127 18.15 -13.63 -5.28
C ARG A 127 17.14 -13.85 -4.16
N GLY A 128 16.99 -15.09 -3.72
CA GLY A 128 16.09 -15.50 -2.67
C GLY A 128 15.00 -16.43 -3.15
N THR A 129 14.04 -16.70 -2.27
CA THR A 129 12.96 -17.65 -2.50
C THR A 129 11.60 -16.97 -2.32
N ILE A 130 10.59 -17.52 -3.00
CA ILE A 130 9.20 -17.12 -2.88
C ILE A 130 8.34 -18.35 -2.59
N TYR A 131 7.31 -18.20 -1.77
CA TYR A 131 6.40 -19.30 -1.48
C TYR A 131 5.39 -19.51 -2.61
N ALA A 132 5.19 -20.76 -2.98
CA ALA A 132 4.18 -21.17 -3.95
C ALA A 132 3.32 -22.32 -3.36
N ASP A 133 2.00 -22.20 -3.54
CA ASP A 133 1.06 -23.22 -3.06
C ASP A 133 1.36 -24.58 -3.69
N GLY A 134 1.44 -25.61 -2.86
CA GLY A 134 1.78 -26.98 -3.30
C GLY A 134 3.27 -27.24 -3.59
N HIS A 135 4.10 -26.20 -3.63
CA HIS A 135 5.54 -26.31 -3.95
C HIS A 135 6.44 -25.85 -2.79
N GLY A 136 5.90 -25.08 -1.82
CA GLY A 136 6.68 -24.51 -0.72
C GLY A 136 7.55 -23.32 -1.18
N LEU A 137 8.75 -23.19 -0.60
CA LEU A 137 9.71 -22.14 -0.99
C LEU A 137 10.47 -22.60 -2.26
N VAL A 138 10.33 -21.82 -3.32
CA VAL A 138 11.00 -22.02 -4.61
C VAL A 138 11.85 -20.81 -4.98
N GLU A 139 12.83 -20.97 -5.83
CA GLU A 139 13.57 -19.84 -6.40
C GLU A 139 12.65 -18.96 -7.25
N MET A 140 12.96 -17.66 -7.31
CA MET A 140 12.28 -16.76 -8.24
C MET A 140 12.69 -17.08 -9.68
N ASP A 141 11.78 -16.84 -10.63
CA ASP A 141 12.06 -17.02 -12.05
C ASP A 141 13.11 -16.01 -12.55
N THR A 142 13.88 -16.40 -13.58
CA THR A 142 14.58 -15.41 -14.39
C THR A 142 13.55 -14.67 -15.24
N PRO A 143 13.39 -13.35 -15.06
CA PRO A 143 12.40 -12.62 -15.83
C PRO A 143 12.83 -12.46 -17.29
N ARG A 144 11.86 -12.36 -18.17
CA ARG A 144 12.07 -11.88 -19.54
C ARG A 144 12.20 -10.35 -19.50
N GLU A 145 13.20 -9.81 -20.19
CA GLU A 145 13.33 -8.38 -20.39
C GLU A 145 12.18 -7.85 -21.25
N LEU A 146 11.58 -6.72 -20.81
CA LEU A 146 10.56 -6.00 -21.56
C LEU A 146 11.15 -5.37 -22.83
N ALA A 147 10.54 -5.58 -23.99
CA ALA A 147 10.82 -4.78 -25.17
C ALA A 147 10.29 -3.34 -24.97
N GLY A 148 10.85 -2.36 -25.72
CA GLY A 148 10.48 -0.95 -25.54
C GLY A 148 8.98 -0.68 -25.73
N HIS A 149 8.30 -1.35 -26.67
CA HIS A 149 6.85 -1.19 -26.87
C HIS A 149 6.04 -1.82 -25.72
N GLU A 150 6.50 -2.95 -25.16
CA GLU A 150 5.84 -3.59 -24.02
C GLU A 150 5.88 -2.75 -22.74
N ILE A 151 6.88 -1.87 -22.59
CA ILE A 151 6.90 -0.93 -21.46
C ILE A 151 5.70 0.01 -21.54
N VAL A 152 5.36 0.49 -22.73
CA VAL A 152 4.18 1.33 -22.96
C VAL A 152 2.89 0.56 -22.67
N ASP A 153 2.85 -0.72 -23.04
CA ASP A 153 1.69 -1.59 -22.74
C ASP A 153 1.51 -1.76 -21.23
N VAL A 154 2.59 -1.99 -20.47
CA VAL A 154 2.53 -2.10 -18.99
C VAL A 154 2.08 -0.78 -18.35
N ILE A 155 2.53 0.37 -18.86
CA ILE A 155 2.05 1.68 -18.39
C ILE A 155 0.54 1.82 -18.63
N ASN A 156 0.05 1.38 -19.78
CA ASN A 156 -1.39 1.37 -20.11
C ASN A 156 -2.17 0.39 -19.22
N GLU A 157 -1.58 -0.75 -18.82
CA GLU A 157 -2.18 -1.67 -17.85
C GLU A 157 -2.39 -0.98 -16.49
N TYR A 158 -1.43 -0.21 -15.98
CA TYR A 158 -1.59 0.59 -14.77
C TYR A 158 -2.68 1.67 -14.92
N ARG A 159 -2.71 2.34 -16.06
CA ARG A 159 -3.76 3.30 -16.38
C ARG A 159 -5.15 2.66 -16.35
N GLN A 160 -5.31 1.50 -16.98
CA GLN A 160 -6.57 0.77 -17.01
C GLN A 160 -6.95 0.27 -15.61
N ALA A 161 -5.98 -0.23 -14.84
CA ALA A 161 -6.18 -0.65 -13.46
C ALA A 161 -6.67 0.50 -12.56
N ALA A 162 -6.18 1.73 -12.77
CA ALA A 162 -6.69 2.89 -12.07
C ALA A 162 -8.16 3.18 -12.42
N ILE A 163 -8.54 3.10 -13.69
CA ILE A 163 -9.94 3.22 -14.14
C ILE A 163 -10.82 2.13 -13.51
N ASN A 164 -10.35 0.88 -13.52
CA ASN A 164 -11.04 -0.26 -12.93
C ASN A 164 -11.23 -0.09 -11.41
N ALA A 165 -10.24 0.46 -10.71
CA ALA A 165 -10.34 0.78 -9.28
C ALA A 165 -11.45 1.80 -9.01
N MET A 166 -11.55 2.87 -9.82
CA MET A 166 -12.65 3.83 -9.70
C MET A 166 -14.01 3.17 -9.97
N ALA A 167 -14.09 2.29 -10.98
CA ALA A 167 -15.31 1.52 -11.28
C ALA A 167 -15.68 0.55 -10.13
N ALA A 168 -14.69 0.03 -9.41
CA ALA A 168 -14.89 -0.77 -8.20
C ALA A 168 -15.23 0.07 -6.95
N GLY A 169 -15.28 1.41 -7.05
CA GLY A 169 -15.71 2.30 -5.97
C GLY A 169 -14.62 2.70 -4.98
N PHE A 170 -13.35 2.57 -5.33
CA PHE A 170 -12.25 3.15 -4.55
C PHE A 170 -12.23 4.67 -4.62
N ASP A 171 -11.66 5.32 -3.61
CA ASP A 171 -11.49 6.77 -3.57
C ASP A 171 -10.26 7.23 -4.38
N GLY A 172 -9.35 6.31 -4.70
CA GLY A 172 -8.16 6.53 -5.48
C GLY A 172 -7.28 5.28 -5.58
N VAL A 173 -6.06 5.46 -6.07
CA VAL A 173 -5.04 4.40 -6.18
C VAL A 173 -3.69 4.84 -5.63
N GLU A 174 -2.84 3.87 -5.25
CA GLU A 174 -1.46 4.11 -4.84
C GLU A 174 -0.51 3.30 -5.74
N LEU A 175 0.44 3.95 -6.42
CA LEU A 175 1.51 3.24 -7.14
C LEU A 175 2.51 2.67 -6.14
N HIS A 176 2.71 1.37 -6.17
CA HIS A 176 3.73 0.71 -5.35
C HIS A 176 5.11 0.78 -6.01
N CYS A 177 5.87 1.84 -5.71
CA CYS A 177 7.24 2.07 -6.19
C CYS A 177 8.27 1.81 -5.08
N SER A 178 8.12 0.68 -4.37
CA SER A 178 8.98 0.31 -3.26
C SER A 178 9.19 -1.20 -3.18
N SER A 179 9.96 -1.66 -2.20
CA SER A 179 10.11 -3.09 -1.86
C SER A 179 10.61 -3.99 -3.00
N GLY A 180 11.31 -3.43 -3.99
CA GLY A 180 11.88 -4.19 -5.09
C GLY A 180 10.90 -4.60 -6.18
N TYR A 181 9.73 -3.96 -6.28
CA TYR A 181 8.76 -4.24 -7.32
C TYR A 181 9.00 -3.44 -8.60
N LEU A 182 8.24 -3.70 -9.66
CA LEU A 182 8.57 -3.29 -11.02
C LEU A 182 8.95 -1.80 -11.16
N PRO A 183 8.21 -0.81 -10.61
CA PRO A 183 8.61 0.58 -10.73
C PRO A 183 9.96 0.86 -10.05
N MET A 184 10.25 0.27 -8.88
CA MET A 184 11.55 0.39 -8.21
C MET A 184 12.66 -0.35 -8.99
N GLN A 185 12.34 -1.47 -9.68
CA GLN A 185 13.30 -2.17 -10.53
C GLN A 185 13.77 -1.30 -11.70
N PHE A 186 12.89 -0.47 -12.27
CA PHE A 186 13.29 0.51 -13.29
C PHE A 186 14.19 1.60 -12.74
N LEU A 187 13.95 2.07 -11.52
CA LEU A 187 14.74 3.13 -10.89
C LEU A 187 16.20 2.73 -10.64
N LEU A 188 16.45 1.46 -10.24
CA LEU A 188 17.73 1.07 -9.65
C LEU A 188 18.60 0.26 -10.61
N PRO A 189 19.91 0.66 -10.78
CA PRO A 189 20.82 -0.01 -11.72
C PRO A 189 21.03 -1.49 -11.44
N CYS A 190 20.89 -1.96 -10.20
CA CYS A 190 21.04 -3.36 -9.83
C CYS A 190 19.99 -4.28 -10.49
N ALA A 191 18.86 -3.73 -10.92
CA ALA A 191 17.78 -4.46 -11.59
C ALA A 191 17.51 -3.96 -13.02
N ASN A 192 18.05 -2.79 -13.41
CA ASN A 192 17.85 -2.15 -14.71
C ASN A 192 19.19 -1.93 -15.41
N GLN A 193 19.54 -2.83 -16.32
CA GLN A 193 20.75 -2.81 -17.15
C GLN A 193 20.46 -2.36 -18.60
N ARG A 194 19.29 -1.75 -18.84
CA ARG A 194 18.87 -1.27 -20.15
C ARG A 194 19.78 -0.18 -20.68
N ARG A 195 19.86 -0.07 -22.00
CA ARG A 195 20.63 0.94 -22.72
C ARG A 195 19.76 1.79 -23.65
N ASP A 196 18.46 1.76 -23.45
CA ASP A 196 17.48 2.56 -24.19
C ASP A 196 16.94 3.71 -23.32
N GLY A 197 15.85 4.36 -23.77
CA GLY A 197 15.23 5.48 -23.07
C GLY A 197 14.67 5.20 -21.67
N TYR A 198 14.74 3.95 -21.19
CA TYR A 198 14.28 3.54 -19.86
C TYR A 198 15.40 2.99 -18.96
N GLY A 199 16.68 3.15 -19.33
CA GLY A 199 17.82 2.68 -18.55
C GLY A 199 19.07 3.52 -18.74
N GLY A 200 20.17 3.15 -18.07
CA GLY A 200 21.44 3.89 -18.08
C GLY A 200 21.41 5.13 -17.20
N SER A 201 21.13 6.31 -17.75
CA SER A 201 21.11 7.56 -16.98
C SER A 201 19.99 7.59 -15.94
N LEU A 202 20.17 8.37 -14.87
CA LEU A 202 19.15 8.54 -13.83
C LEU A 202 17.82 8.98 -14.44
N ASN A 203 17.80 9.99 -15.29
CA ASN A 203 16.60 10.49 -15.95
C ASN A 203 15.88 9.40 -16.77
N ALA A 204 16.63 8.55 -17.49
CA ALA A 204 16.02 7.44 -18.22
C ALA A 204 15.39 6.38 -17.29
N ARG A 205 16.03 6.11 -16.16
CA ARG A 205 15.47 5.16 -15.17
C ARG A 205 14.22 5.66 -14.45
N LEU A 206 14.08 6.99 -14.30
CA LEU A 206 12.87 7.59 -13.70
C LEU A 206 11.63 7.46 -14.59
N ARG A 207 11.82 7.39 -15.92
CA ARG A 207 10.73 7.53 -16.90
C ARG A 207 9.57 6.59 -16.66
N PHE A 208 9.83 5.32 -16.38
CA PHE A 208 8.76 4.35 -16.16
C PHE A 208 7.82 4.76 -15.02
N ALA A 209 8.39 5.15 -13.87
CA ALA A 209 7.59 5.55 -12.70
C ALA A 209 6.83 6.86 -12.97
N VAL A 210 7.48 7.84 -13.60
CA VAL A 210 6.86 9.14 -13.92
C VAL A 210 5.74 8.96 -14.94
N GLU A 211 5.99 8.30 -16.08
CA GLU A 211 5.00 8.05 -17.13
C GLU A 211 3.82 7.21 -16.62
N THR A 212 4.07 6.26 -15.69
CA THR A 212 2.99 5.49 -15.04
C THR A 212 2.11 6.39 -14.18
N LEU A 213 2.70 7.27 -13.37
CA LEU A 213 1.95 8.22 -12.54
C LEU A 213 1.17 9.22 -13.40
N GLU A 214 1.77 9.75 -14.47
CA GLU A 214 1.11 10.62 -15.44
C GLU A 214 -0.09 9.93 -16.10
N ALA A 215 0.07 8.68 -16.53
CA ALA A 215 -1.00 7.90 -17.16
C ALA A 215 -2.17 7.63 -16.20
N MET A 216 -1.87 7.30 -14.93
CA MET A 216 -2.90 7.12 -13.90
C MET A 216 -3.57 8.46 -13.55
N ALA A 217 -2.79 9.52 -13.33
CA ALA A 217 -3.30 10.85 -13.02
C ALA A 217 -4.16 11.43 -14.15
N GLY A 218 -3.75 11.24 -15.40
CA GLY A 218 -4.54 11.63 -16.56
C GLY A 218 -5.86 10.85 -16.69
N ALA A 219 -5.94 9.64 -16.15
CA ALA A 219 -7.13 8.80 -16.22
C ALA A 219 -8.16 9.10 -15.13
N ILE A 220 -7.74 9.38 -13.90
CA ILE A 220 -8.63 9.47 -12.74
C ILE A 220 -8.52 10.78 -11.94
N GLY A 221 -7.63 11.69 -12.35
CA GLY A 221 -7.27 12.92 -11.62
C GLY A 221 -6.10 12.69 -10.65
N ALA A 222 -5.13 13.60 -10.67
CA ALA A 222 -3.91 13.50 -9.85
C ALA A 222 -4.20 13.49 -8.33
N GLY A 223 -5.22 14.24 -7.90
CA GLY A 223 -5.69 14.28 -6.50
C GLY A 223 -6.22 12.94 -5.97
N ARG A 224 -6.28 11.88 -6.79
CA ARG A 224 -6.67 10.51 -6.44
C ARG A 224 -5.55 9.50 -6.59
N VAL A 225 -4.34 9.94 -6.89
CA VAL A 225 -3.17 9.08 -7.10
C VAL A 225 -2.14 9.33 -6.01
N GLY A 226 -1.78 8.30 -5.27
CA GLY A 226 -0.67 8.30 -4.31
C GLY A 226 0.56 7.58 -4.88
N LEU A 227 1.72 7.88 -4.32
CA LEU A 227 2.99 7.22 -4.63
C LEU A 227 3.60 6.63 -3.36
N ARG A 228 3.87 5.31 -3.33
CA ARG A 228 4.60 4.69 -2.22
C ARG A 228 6.05 4.42 -2.57
N ILE A 229 6.98 4.90 -1.72
CA ILE A 229 8.44 4.74 -1.85
C ILE A 229 9.10 4.26 -0.56
N CYS A 230 10.31 3.72 -0.69
CA CYS A 230 11.13 3.27 0.45
C CYS A 230 12.62 3.52 0.16
N PRO A 231 13.12 4.76 0.29
CA PRO A 231 14.51 5.10 0.00
C PRO A 231 15.50 4.24 0.79
N GLY A 232 16.50 3.67 0.11
CA GLY A 232 17.56 2.87 0.73
C GLY A 232 17.14 1.48 1.24
N ASN A 233 15.94 0.99 0.92
CA ASN A 233 15.47 -0.32 1.38
C ASN A 233 15.98 -1.46 0.48
N PRO A 234 16.74 -2.46 1.02
CA PRO A 234 17.35 -3.52 0.23
C PRO A 234 16.43 -4.73 -0.02
N TYR A 235 15.15 -4.64 0.35
CA TYR A 235 14.22 -5.77 0.25
C TYR A 235 14.09 -6.28 -1.20
N ASN A 236 13.96 -7.59 -1.38
CA ASN A 236 13.88 -8.27 -2.67
C ASN A 236 15.11 -8.04 -3.57
N ASP A 237 16.30 -8.10 -2.95
CA ASP A 237 17.58 -8.02 -3.67
C ASP A 237 17.78 -6.70 -4.42
N MET A 238 17.38 -5.60 -3.77
CA MET A 238 17.59 -4.25 -4.30
C MET A 238 18.79 -3.58 -3.66
N HIS A 239 19.51 -2.79 -4.45
CA HIS A 239 20.61 -1.97 -4.00
C HIS A 239 20.64 -0.66 -4.78
N ASP A 240 20.85 0.44 -4.05
CA ASP A 240 20.99 1.78 -4.59
C ASP A 240 22.26 2.42 -4.03
N ASP A 241 23.20 2.77 -4.89
CA ASP A 241 24.48 3.37 -4.47
C ASP A 241 24.29 4.80 -3.96
N ASP A 242 23.26 5.51 -4.44
CA ASP A 242 22.94 6.88 -4.02
C ASP A 242 21.40 7.06 -3.95
N PRO A 243 20.75 6.55 -2.87
CA PRO A 243 19.32 6.70 -2.70
C PRO A 243 18.89 8.17 -2.55
N THR A 244 19.77 9.04 -2.08
CA THR A 244 19.47 10.47 -1.98
C THR A 244 19.30 11.05 -3.37
N ALA A 245 20.24 10.86 -4.28
CA ALA A 245 20.13 11.36 -5.65
C ALA A 245 18.94 10.74 -6.41
N THR A 246 18.76 9.42 -6.29
CA THR A 246 17.67 8.70 -6.98
C THR A 246 16.30 9.23 -6.57
N TYR A 247 16.04 9.32 -5.27
CA TYR A 247 14.71 9.71 -4.78
C TYR A 247 14.49 11.22 -4.82
N SER A 248 15.53 12.05 -4.69
CA SER A 248 15.42 13.50 -4.96
C SER A 248 14.94 13.74 -6.38
N ALA A 249 15.61 13.13 -7.36
CA ALA A 249 15.27 13.31 -8.78
C ALA A 249 13.86 12.76 -9.11
N LEU A 250 13.45 11.63 -8.50
CA LEU A 250 12.09 11.12 -8.67
C LEU A 250 11.06 12.10 -8.10
N LEU A 251 11.28 12.60 -6.88
CA LEU A 251 10.37 13.53 -6.22
C LEU A 251 10.26 14.87 -6.94
N ASP A 252 11.39 15.41 -7.42
CA ASP A 252 11.40 16.63 -8.23
C ASP A 252 10.60 16.46 -9.53
N ALA A 253 10.68 15.27 -10.17
CA ALA A 253 9.95 14.97 -11.40
C ALA A 253 8.43 14.81 -11.16
N VAL A 254 8.02 14.24 -10.02
CA VAL A 254 6.59 13.96 -9.74
C VAL A 254 5.90 15.07 -8.93
N SER A 255 6.64 15.96 -8.28
CA SER A 255 6.08 17.05 -7.47
C SER A 255 5.11 17.96 -8.26
N PRO A 256 5.38 18.29 -9.55
CA PRO A 256 4.46 19.09 -10.35
C PRO A 256 3.15 18.40 -10.74
N LEU A 257 3.04 17.08 -10.58
CA LEU A 257 1.86 16.32 -11.01
C LEU A 257 0.63 16.57 -10.12
N GLY A 258 0.80 17.12 -8.90
CA GLY A 258 -0.30 17.37 -7.98
C GLY A 258 -0.90 16.08 -7.38
N LEU A 259 -0.07 15.08 -7.12
CA LEU A 259 -0.49 13.80 -6.52
C LEU A 259 -1.16 14.01 -5.15
N ALA A 260 -2.10 13.12 -4.80
CA ALA A 260 -2.79 13.15 -3.52
C ALA A 260 -1.83 13.10 -2.33
N TYR A 261 -0.80 12.27 -2.42
CA TYR A 261 0.22 12.12 -1.36
C TYR A 261 1.45 11.33 -1.84
N VAL A 262 2.54 11.46 -1.10
CA VAL A 262 3.64 10.49 -1.09
C VAL A 262 3.59 9.71 0.22
N HIS A 263 3.60 8.38 0.13
CA HIS A 263 3.62 7.44 1.24
C HIS A 263 5.02 6.88 1.39
N VAL A 264 5.76 7.33 2.38
CA VAL A 264 7.18 7.04 2.54
C VAL A 264 7.44 6.16 3.75
N SER A 265 8.17 5.05 3.55
CA SER A 265 8.68 4.23 4.65
C SER A 265 10.00 4.79 5.15
N ARG A 266 10.22 4.71 6.47
CA ARG A 266 11.52 5.02 7.07
C ARG A 266 12.62 4.20 6.38
N SER A 267 13.76 4.83 6.13
CA SER A 267 14.94 4.10 5.66
C SER A 267 15.44 3.13 6.74
N PRO A 268 15.87 1.91 6.38
CA PRO A 268 16.60 1.06 7.30
C PRO A 268 18.01 1.57 7.58
N ASP A 269 18.59 2.41 6.72
CA ASP A 269 19.81 3.13 6.96
C ASP A 269 19.54 4.38 7.82
N ALA A 270 20.07 4.38 9.04
CA ALA A 270 19.90 5.49 9.98
C ALA A 270 20.54 6.81 9.51
N ALA A 271 21.49 6.76 8.57
CA ALA A 271 22.10 7.95 7.97
C ALA A 271 21.18 8.66 6.96
N LEU A 272 20.15 7.97 6.46
CA LEU A 272 19.19 8.52 5.49
C LEU A 272 17.86 8.86 6.17
N ASP A 273 17.62 10.12 6.46
CA ASP A 273 16.29 10.59 6.87
C ASP A 273 15.35 10.70 5.65
N ALA A 274 14.64 9.60 5.36
CA ALA A 274 13.73 9.50 4.23
C ALA A 274 12.56 10.51 4.33
N PHE A 275 12.12 10.88 5.53
CA PHE A 275 11.02 11.83 5.70
C PHE A 275 11.47 13.25 5.39
N ALA A 276 12.64 13.66 5.90
CA ALA A 276 13.23 14.96 5.57
C ALA A 276 13.59 15.07 4.08
N LEU A 277 14.08 13.99 3.46
CA LEU A 277 14.35 13.92 2.02
C LEU A 277 13.07 14.20 1.23
N VAL A 278 11.98 13.47 1.52
CA VAL A 278 10.71 13.65 0.80
C VAL A 278 10.15 15.05 1.03
N ARG A 279 10.15 15.54 2.25
CA ARG A 279 9.65 16.89 2.57
C ARG A 279 10.39 18.01 1.81
N ARG A 280 11.68 17.82 1.52
CA ARG A 280 12.49 18.81 0.78
C ARG A 280 12.11 18.89 -0.70
N HIS A 281 11.74 17.75 -1.32
CA HIS A 281 11.55 17.64 -2.76
C HIS A 281 10.07 17.51 -3.18
N PHE A 282 9.16 17.27 -2.23
CA PHE A 282 7.74 17.13 -2.51
C PHE A 282 6.92 18.08 -1.63
N GLY A 283 6.22 19.01 -2.28
CA GLY A 283 5.42 20.05 -1.61
C GLY A 283 4.03 19.60 -1.15
N GLY A 284 3.59 18.39 -1.53
CA GLY A 284 2.27 17.83 -1.19
C GLY A 284 2.24 17.12 0.16
N ALA A 285 1.15 16.40 0.43
CA ALA A 285 0.95 15.68 1.67
C ALA A 285 1.82 14.42 1.78
N LEU A 286 2.35 14.15 2.98
CA LEU A 286 3.12 12.96 3.31
C LEU A 286 2.35 12.05 4.25
N ILE A 287 2.28 10.76 3.88
CA ILE A 287 1.95 9.67 4.81
C ILE A 287 3.27 9.02 5.22
N ILE A 288 3.64 9.10 6.49
CA ILE A 288 4.89 8.52 7.01
C ILE A 288 4.63 7.14 7.60
N ASN A 289 5.58 6.23 7.38
CA ASN A 289 5.44 4.83 7.77
C ASN A 289 6.68 4.30 8.47
N ASP A 290 6.45 3.26 9.28
CA ASP A 290 7.41 2.42 9.99
C ASP A 290 7.98 3.02 11.28
N GLY A 291 8.02 2.17 12.32
CA GLY A 291 8.60 2.49 13.62
C GLY A 291 7.76 3.39 14.53
N PHE A 292 6.48 3.60 14.23
CA PHE A 292 5.58 4.43 15.06
C PHE A 292 4.70 3.59 15.99
N ASP A 293 4.57 4.07 17.22
CA ASP A 293 3.44 3.81 18.12
C ASP A 293 2.48 5.00 18.13
N GLY A 294 1.39 4.92 18.90
CA GLY A 294 0.39 6.00 18.95
C GLY A 294 0.96 7.33 19.45
N ALA A 295 1.88 7.30 20.41
CA ALA A 295 2.45 8.51 21.01
C ALA A 295 3.46 9.18 20.05
N SER A 296 4.35 8.40 19.45
CA SER A 296 5.33 8.89 18.47
C SER A 296 4.67 9.35 17.18
N ALA A 297 3.59 8.69 16.75
CA ALA A 297 2.78 9.13 15.61
C ALA A 297 2.12 10.51 15.88
N ALA A 298 1.52 10.70 17.06
CA ALA A 298 0.94 11.97 17.44
C ALA A 298 1.97 13.10 17.47
N ARG A 299 3.17 12.83 18.02
CA ARG A 299 4.28 13.80 18.00
C ARG A 299 4.74 14.14 16.59
N ALA A 300 4.89 13.14 15.72
CA ALA A 300 5.33 13.36 14.34
C ALA A 300 4.36 14.24 13.55
N VAL A 301 3.04 13.99 13.68
CA VAL A 301 2.02 14.82 13.04
C VAL A 301 2.02 16.24 13.62
N THR A 302 2.11 16.38 14.95
CA THR A 302 2.16 17.71 15.60
C THR A 302 3.41 18.50 15.20
N ALA A 303 4.53 17.82 14.99
CA ALA A 303 5.78 18.43 14.54
C ALA A 303 5.81 18.72 13.03
N GLY A 304 4.78 18.36 12.26
CA GLY A 304 4.71 18.58 10.81
C GLY A 304 5.67 17.69 10.00
N ILE A 305 6.13 16.55 10.56
CA ILE A 305 7.00 15.60 9.85
C ILE A 305 6.20 14.93 8.73
N GLY A 306 4.93 14.63 8.96
CA GLY A 306 3.98 14.14 7.97
C GLY A 306 2.55 14.51 8.34
N GLU A 307 1.66 14.55 7.36
CA GLU A 307 0.25 14.90 7.55
C GLU A 307 -0.56 13.73 8.13
N ALA A 308 -0.12 12.48 7.87
CA ALA A 308 -0.73 11.26 8.41
C ALA A 308 0.35 10.21 8.70
N VAL A 309 0.00 9.24 9.56
CA VAL A 309 0.87 8.11 9.90
C VAL A 309 0.20 6.80 9.56
N SER A 310 0.92 5.92 8.87
CA SER A 310 0.40 4.60 8.52
C SER A 310 0.97 3.51 9.44
N PHE A 311 0.09 2.55 9.76
CA PHE A 311 0.38 1.40 10.61
C PHE A 311 0.07 0.11 9.85
N ALA A 312 1.04 -0.81 9.79
CA ALA A 312 0.85 -2.13 9.23
C ALA A 312 0.48 -3.14 10.32
N ARG A 313 1.50 -3.59 11.06
CA ARG A 313 1.39 -4.69 12.03
C ARG A 313 0.35 -4.48 13.11
N HIS A 314 0.17 -3.24 13.55
CA HIS A 314 -0.84 -2.92 14.58
C HIS A 314 -2.26 -3.18 14.10
N PHE A 315 -2.57 -2.93 12.80
CA PHE A 315 -3.88 -3.21 12.23
C PHE A 315 -4.18 -4.71 12.06
N ILE A 316 -3.18 -5.61 12.10
CA ILE A 316 -3.43 -7.05 11.92
C ILE A 316 -4.35 -7.57 13.02
N ALA A 317 -3.97 -7.37 14.29
CA ALA A 317 -4.71 -7.88 15.45
C ALA A 317 -5.63 -6.85 16.13
N ASN A 318 -5.64 -5.60 15.64
CA ASN A 318 -6.46 -4.53 16.21
C ASN A 318 -7.27 -3.88 15.09
N PRO A 319 -8.40 -4.49 14.70
CA PRO A 319 -9.26 -3.94 13.64
C PRO A 319 -9.78 -2.53 14.00
N ASP A 320 -9.94 -2.25 15.26
CA ASP A 320 -10.38 -0.99 15.87
C ASP A 320 -9.21 -0.09 16.34
N LEU A 321 -8.04 -0.19 15.69
CA LEU A 321 -6.82 0.52 16.10
C LEU A 321 -7.03 2.01 16.41
N PRO A 322 -7.74 2.83 15.59
CA PRO A 322 -7.96 4.24 15.92
C PRO A 322 -8.70 4.44 17.25
N SER A 323 -9.69 3.61 17.55
CA SER A 323 -10.42 3.65 18.82
C SER A 323 -9.53 3.26 19.99
N ARG A 324 -8.71 2.20 19.85
CA ARG A 324 -7.74 1.81 20.90
C ARG A 324 -6.74 2.91 21.19
N LEU A 325 -6.17 3.52 20.14
CA LEU A 325 -5.22 4.64 20.29
C LEU A 325 -5.87 5.85 20.95
N ARG A 326 -7.12 6.18 20.61
CA ARG A 326 -7.87 7.29 21.20
C ARG A 326 -8.13 7.09 22.69
N ASN A 327 -8.48 5.88 23.08
CA ASN A 327 -8.90 5.55 24.43
C ASN A 327 -7.80 4.95 25.31
N GLY A 328 -6.56 4.85 24.81
CA GLY A 328 -5.44 4.26 25.54
C GLY A 328 -5.59 2.77 25.84
N VAL A 329 -6.36 2.04 25.00
CA VAL A 329 -6.56 0.59 25.16
C VAL A 329 -5.31 -0.15 24.67
N PRO A 330 -4.78 -1.13 25.42
CA PRO A 330 -3.62 -1.91 25.00
C PRO A 330 -3.83 -2.61 23.66
N LEU A 331 -2.78 -2.65 22.84
CA LEU A 331 -2.80 -3.31 21.54
C LEU A 331 -2.57 -4.82 21.71
N ALA A 332 -3.38 -5.62 21.02
CA ALA A 332 -3.20 -7.06 20.90
C ALA A 332 -2.04 -7.39 19.94
N GLY A 333 -1.31 -8.46 20.27
CA GLY A 333 -0.31 -9.04 19.38
C GLY A 333 -0.94 -9.94 18.32
N PHE A 334 -0.25 -10.17 17.22
CA PHE A 334 -0.68 -11.07 16.15
C PHE A 334 0.25 -12.30 16.05
N ASP A 335 -0.31 -13.42 15.59
CA ASP A 335 0.47 -14.62 15.28
C ASP A 335 1.10 -14.50 13.89
N ARG A 336 2.44 -14.49 13.84
CA ARG A 336 3.20 -14.36 12.58
C ARG A 336 2.99 -15.54 11.64
N THR A 337 2.70 -16.72 12.15
CA THR A 337 2.48 -17.94 11.35
C THR A 337 1.18 -17.87 10.55
N LEU A 338 0.24 -17.00 10.95
CA LEU A 338 -1.06 -16.82 10.32
C LEU A 338 -1.11 -15.66 9.29
N LEU A 339 0.02 -14.99 9.03
CA LEU A 339 0.04 -13.82 8.13
C LEU A 339 -0.46 -14.14 6.72
N TYR A 340 -0.03 -15.29 6.16
CA TYR A 340 -0.26 -15.66 4.77
C TYR A 340 -1.05 -16.97 4.60
N THR A 341 -1.63 -17.48 5.67
CA THR A 341 -2.46 -18.69 5.63
C THR A 341 -3.83 -18.42 4.99
N PRO A 342 -4.48 -19.39 4.36
CA PRO A 342 -5.84 -19.22 3.84
C PRO A 342 -6.87 -19.15 5.00
N GLY A 343 -8.09 -18.69 4.68
CA GLY A 343 -9.22 -18.69 5.60
C GLY A 343 -9.26 -17.49 6.55
N ALA A 344 -10.23 -17.52 7.48
CA ALA A 344 -10.55 -16.41 8.37
C ALA A 344 -9.56 -16.26 9.53
N ARG A 345 -8.92 -17.37 9.95
CA ARG A 345 -8.02 -17.40 11.11
C ARG A 345 -6.81 -16.50 10.89
N GLY A 346 -6.54 -15.62 11.86
CA GLY A 346 -5.45 -14.63 11.76
C GLY A 346 -5.71 -13.54 10.73
N PHE A 347 -6.93 -13.40 10.22
CA PHE A 347 -7.33 -12.39 9.25
C PHE A 347 -8.52 -11.56 9.74
N SER A 348 -9.72 -12.14 9.76
CA SER A 348 -10.96 -11.45 10.14
C SER A 348 -11.52 -11.87 11.50
N ASP A 349 -10.83 -12.72 12.24
CA ASP A 349 -11.24 -13.29 13.54
C ASP A 349 -10.67 -12.54 14.75
N TYR A 350 -9.83 -11.52 14.56
CA TYR A 350 -9.36 -10.69 15.67
C TYR A 350 -10.47 -9.81 16.22
N PRO A 351 -10.72 -9.82 17.56
CA PRO A 351 -11.80 -9.07 18.17
C PRO A 351 -11.47 -7.58 18.29
N ALA A 352 -12.49 -6.75 18.12
CA ALA A 352 -12.44 -5.37 18.61
C ALA A 352 -12.40 -5.33 20.14
N ALA A 353 -11.90 -4.25 20.73
CA ALA A 353 -11.99 -4.02 22.16
C ALA A 353 -13.47 -3.91 22.60
N PRO A 354 -13.82 -4.35 23.79
CA PRO A 354 -15.14 -4.07 24.35
C PRO A 354 -15.43 -2.56 24.35
N ALA A 355 -16.66 -2.19 24.03
CA ALA A 355 -17.08 -0.79 24.14
C ALA A 355 -16.80 -0.27 25.57
N PRO A 356 -16.32 0.98 25.74
CA PRO A 356 -16.16 1.56 27.08
C PRO A 356 -17.50 1.46 27.80
N VAL A 357 -17.51 0.88 29.00
CA VAL A 357 -18.68 0.91 29.87
C VAL A 357 -18.89 2.37 30.26
N VAL A 358 -19.88 3.02 29.67
CA VAL A 358 -20.33 4.34 30.13
C VAL A 358 -20.90 4.08 31.53
N SER A 359 -20.15 4.43 32.57
CA SER A 359 -20.65 4.41 33.94
C SER A 359 -21.86 5.34 34.01
N GLY A 360 -23.05 4.73 34.02
CA GLY A 360 -24.31 5.44 34.07
C GLY A 360 -24.38 6.32 35.31
N GLN A 361 -24.93 7.49 35.13
CA GLN A 361 -25.30 8.41 36.20
C GLN A 361 -26.03 7.63 37.29
N MET A 362 -25.45 7.52 38.47
CA MET A 362 -26.20 7.17 39.68
C MET A 362 -27.28 8.26 39.84
N SER A 363 -28.50 7.91 39.50
CA SER A 363 -29.66 8.69 39.88
C SER A 363 -29.74 8.69 41.40
N HIS A 364 -29.36 9.76 42.05
CA HIS A 364 -29.76 10.02 43.43
C HIS A 364 -31.29 10.11 43.48
N LYS A 365 -31.93 8.99 43.82
CA LYS A 365 -33.28 9.03 44.35
C LYS A 365 -33.19 9.65 45.75
N GLY A 366 -33.49 10.93 45.83
CA GLY A 366 -33.77 11.58 47.07
C GLY A 366 -34.95 10.89 47.78
N GLY A 367 -34.66 10.20 48.87
CA GLY A 367 -35.65 9.71 49.79
C GLY A 367 -36.27 10.91 50.54
N LEU A 368 -37.53 11.22 50.24
CA LEU A 368 -38.40 11.91 51.17
C LEU A 368 -38.84 10.93 52.25
N GLN A 369 -38.47 11.20 53.48
CA GLN A 369 -39.13 10.60 54.64
C GLN A 369 -40.17 11.58 55.23
N PRO A 370 -41.24 11.00 55.83
CA PRO A 370 -42.43 11.74 56.28
C PRO A 370 -42.23 12.66 57.48
#